data_455e287d958645eaba8caba750c3bcaf
#
_entry.id   455e287d958645eaba8caba750c3bcaf
#
_cell.length_a   1.000
_cell.length_b   1.000
_cell.length_c   1.000
_cell.angle_alpha   90.00
_cell.angle_beta   90.00
_cell.angle_gamma   90.00
#
_symmetry.space_group_name_H-M   'P 1'
#
loop_
_entity.id
_entity.type
_entity.pdbx_description
1 polymer ?
#
loop_
_entity_poly.entity_id
_entity_poly.type
_entity_poly.pdbx_seq_one_letter_code
_entity_poly.pdbx_strand_id
1 'polypeptide(L)'
;MTRTLRYFMLLALFCFTAETALAQVQNYKELHKVKRKETIFGIARENGLTVQELIDANPEMNMPGYELKKGDFIKIPFPSNASNATPASATQEIEMPTKPQVVETDMRQREIRVGIMLPLHNINGDGKRMVEYYRGILMACDSLRANGISTDIRAWNVAEDTDINEILQDPHAGDRDLIIGPLYTKQVKALGDFARERRIRVLIPFSINSPEVFTNPQLFQVYQNGNVLNDGYVARYYERYKNYHTVIVDCNDTTSTKGGFTSTLRRKLEAEGKKYSITNLRSGETLFQKSFSATEPNIVVLNTSRLQELNVAMAKLNGMTMAHPQIQVSLFGYPEWMMYTSRHLDNFYKYDVCLPSTYYMNPVSARTARIKQKYRWNFHQDMQNYHQRYAVTGFDHAYFFIKGLHMYGQNFTGASGMVGYTPFQTPLHFERLSGGGLQNRARLFVHYTKDQRIETINF
;
A
#
# COMPACT_ATOMS: atom_id res chain seq x y z
N MET A 1 13.83 -8.90 -71.93
CA MET A 1 13.98 -8.91 -70.47
C MET A 1 12.90 -7.97 -69.89
N THR A 2 11.85 -8.55 -69.34
CA THR A 2 10.64 -7.83 -68.92
C THR A 2 10.91 -7.04 -67.60
N ARG A 3 10.22 -5.90 -67.43
CA ARG A 3 10.34 -5.03 -66.25
C ARG A 3 10.26 -5.82 -64.92
N THR A 4 9.53 -6.88 -64.87
CA THR A 4 9.36 -7.77 -63.71
C THR A 4 10.66 -8.48 -63.30
N LEU A 5 11.51 -8.86 -64.22
CA LEU A 5 12.79 -9.52 -63.95
C LEU A 5 13.81 -8.53 -63.33
N ARG A 6 13.74 -7.25 -63.67
CA ARG A 6 14.58 -6.20 -63.04
C ARG A 6 14.20 -5.91 -61.57
N TYR A 7 12.91 -5.95 -61.26
CA TYR A 7 12.48 -5.82 -59.84
C TYR A 7 12.84 -7.03 -59.01
N PHE A 8 12.78 -8.23 -59.60
CA PHE A 8 13.21 -9.44 -58.88
C PHE A 8 14.71 -9.45 -58.63
N MET A 9 15.49 -8.97 -59.59
CA MET A 9 16.96 -8.87 -59.44
C MET A 9 17.38 -7.77 -58.44
N LEU A 10 16.65 -6.64 -58.36
CA LEU A 10 16.83 -5.59 -57.38
C LEU A 10 16.39 -6.02 -55.97
N LEU A 11 15.32 -6.82 -55.85
CA LEU A 11 14.86 -7.38 -54.59
C LEU A 11 15.83 -8.45 -54.05
N ALA A 12 16.39 -9.29 -54.94
CA ALA A 12 17.40 -10.28 -54.58
C ALA A 12 18.72 -9.61 -54.17
N LEU A 13 19.10 -8.48 -54.79
CA LEU A 13 20.30 -7.72 -54.39
C LEU A 13 20.11 -7.02 -53.06
N PHE A 14 18.88 -6.58 -52.72
CA PHE A 14 18.56 -5.97 -51.42
C PHE A 14 18.50 -7.02 -50.30
N CYS A 15 18.07 -8.25 -50.57
CA CYS A 15 18.11 -9.34 -49.59
C CYS A 15 19.54 -9.85 -49.32
N PHE A 16 20.49 -9.70 -50.25
CA PHE A 16 21.88 -10.15 -50.05
C PHE A 16 22.76 -9.16 -49.30
N THR A 17 22.33 -7.89 -49.14
CA THR A 17 23.06 -6.87 -48.36
C THR A 17 22.58 -6.78 -46.90
N ALA A 18 21.58 -7.56 -46.49
CA ALA A 18 21.03 -7.55 -45.14
C ALA A 18 21.67 -8.60 -44.19
N GLU A 19 22.62 -9.42 -44.66
CA GLU A 19 23.20 -10.50 -43.84
C GLU A 19 24.63 -10.24 -43.33
N THR A 20 25.09 -8.96 -43.28
CA THR A 20 26.36 -8.66 -42.62
C THR A 20 26.23 -7.53 -41.58
N ALA A 21 25.09 -7.47 -40.85
CA ALA A 21 25.09 -6.91 -39.53
C ALA A 21 25.58 -8.00 -38.58
N LEU A 22 26.87 -8.27 -38.56
CA LEU A 22 27.54 -8.94 -37.45
C LEU A 22 27.19 -8.14 -36.21
N ALA A 23 26.30 -8.67 -35.37
CA ALA A 23 26.13 -8.23 -34.03
C ALA A 23 27.52 -8.28 -33.39
N GLN A 24 28.18 -7.14 -33.25
CA GLN A 24 29.33 -7.02 -32.38
C GLN A 24 28.80 -7.34 -31.00
N VAL A 25 29.14 -8.52 -30.49
CA VAL A 25 28.94 -8.88 -29.10
C VAL A 25 29.65 -7.79 -28.29
N GLN A 26 28.92 -6.89 -27.70
CA GLN A 26 29.50 -5.90 -26.80
C GLN A 26 30.07 -6.66 -25.61
N ASN A 27 31.37 -6.82 -25.58
CA ASN A 27 32.11 -7.48 -24.50
C ASN A 27 32.20 -6.60 -23.22
N TYR A 28 31.34 -5.61 -23.08
CA TYR A 28 31.30 -4.74 -21.91
C TYR A 28 29.85 -4.42 -21.55
N LYS A 29 29.60 -4.24 -20.25
CA LYS A 29 28.32 -3.97 -19.66
C LYS A 29 27.80 -2.56 -20.03
N GLU A 30 28.69 -1.58 -19.97
CA GLU A 30 28.38 -0.18 -20.28
C GLU A 30 29.62 0.61 -20.63
N LEU A 31 29.43 1.78 -21.24
CA LEU A 31 30.46 2.77 -21.51
C LEU A 31 30.34 3.92 -20.49
N HIS A 32 31.24 3.94 -19.50
CA HIS A 32 31.22 4.93 -18.42
C HIS A 32 31.96 6.21 -18.85
N LYS A 33 31.31 7.38 -18.69
CA LYS A 33 31.94 8.68 -18.92
C LYS A 33 32.51 9.22 -17.61
N VAL A 34 33.82 9.36 -17.57
CA VAL A 34 34.59 9.80 -16.38
C VAL A 34 34.16 11.19 -15.91
N LYS A 35 33.79 11.29 -14.63
CA LYS A 35 33.40 12.53 -13.96
C LYS A 35 34.58 13.14 -13.22
N ARG A 36 34.41 14.37 -12.74
CA ARG A 36 35.44 15.09 -11.98
C ARG A 36 35.75 14.36 -10.66
N LYS A 37 37.06 14.12 -10.40
CA LYS A 37 37.60 13.43 -9.22
C LYS A 37 37.34 11.90 -9.17
N GLU A 38 36.83 11.29 -10.21
CA GLU A 38 36.81 9.83 -10.30
C GLU A 38 38.26 9.30 -10.52
N THR A 39 38.49 8.10 -9.99
CA THR A 39 39.77 7.38 -10.12
C THR A 39 39.49 6.00 -10.68
N ILE A 40 40.50 5.39 -11.34
CA ILE A 40 40.38 4.00 -11.87
C ILE A 40 39.95 3.05 -10.77
N PHE A 41 40.51 3.21 -9.57
CA PHE A 41 40.12 2.40 -8.41
C PHE A 41 38.65 2.63 -7.97
N GLY A 42 38.20 3.89 -7.95
CA GLY A 42 36.80 4.24 -7.61
C GLY A 42 35.80 3.63 -8.60
N ILE A 43 36.06 3.79 -9.89
CA ILE A 43 35.21 3.26 -10.97
C ILE A 43 35.17 1.73 -10.95
N ALA A 44 36.32 1.05 -10.79
CA ALA A 44 36.37 -0.40 -10.66
C ALA A 44 35.53 -0.87 -9.47
N ARG A 45 35.70 -0.26 -8.30
CA ARG A 45 34.97 -0.57 -7.08
C ARG A 45 33.46 -0.34 -7.20
N GLU A 46 33.04 0.76 -7.79
CA GLU A 46 31.59 1.07 -7.98
C GLU A 46 30.91 0.06 -8.90
N ASN A 47 31.66 -0.56 -9.80
CA ASN A 47 31.15 -1.56 -10.73
C ASN A 47 31.38 -3.03 -10.29
N GLY A 48 31.91 -3.23 -9.07
CA GLY A 48 32.17 -4.57 -8.53
C GLY A 48 33.31 -5.30 -9.24
N LEU A 49 34.24 -4.55 -9.84
CA LEU A 49 35.39 -5.06 -10.61
C LEU A 49 36.69 -4.88 -9.81
N THR A 50 37.65 -5.72 -10.09
CA THR A 50 39.03 -5.42 -9.73
C THR A 50 39.62 -4.36 -10.67
N VAL A 51 40.63 -3.64 -10.21
CA VAL A 51 41.34 -2.65 -11.05
C VAL A 51 41.92 -3.34 -12.30
N GLN A 52 42.35 -4.60 -12.16
CA GLN A 52 42.93 -5.36 -13.28
C GLN A 52 41.87 -5.69 -14.33
N GLU A 53 40.68 -6.13 -13.94
CA GLU A 53 39.57 -6.40 -14.89
C GLU A 53 39.16 -5.14 -15.65
N LEU A 54 39.19 -3.97 -14.99
CA LEU A 54 38.90 -2.72 -15.65
C LEU A 54 40.02 -2.32 -16.64
N ILE A 55 41.29 -2.53 -16.30
CA ILE A 55 42.45 -2.28 -17.17
C ILE A 55 42.43 -3.26 -18.35
N ASP A 56 42.14 -4.53 -18.13
CA ASP A 56 42.09 -5.53 -19.18
C ASP A 56 41.00 -5.24 -20.23
N ALA A 57 39.89 -4.65 -19.79
CA ALA A 57 38.82 -4.20 -20.69
C ALA A 57 39.15 -2.87 -21.42
N ASN A 58 40.16 -2.13 -20.95
CA ASN A 58 40.62 -0.83 -21.48
C ASN A 58 42.16 -0.80 -21.62
N PRO A 59 42.70 -1.51 -22.61
CA PRO A 59 44.16 -1.68 -22.74
C PRO A 59 44.97 -0.38 -22.78
N GLU A 60 44.37 0.72 -23.17
CA GLU A 60 44.96 2.05 -23.16
C GLU A 60 45.39 2.50 -21.75
N MET A 61 44.74 2.00 -20.70
CA MET A 61 45.08 2.30 -19.30
C MET A 61 46.40 1.68 -18.86
N ASN A 62 46.92 0.72 -19.58
CA ASN A 62 48.20 0.01 -19.29
C ASN A 62 49.39 0.71 -19.93
N MET A 63 49.17 1.80 -20.67
CA MET A 63 50.28 2.55 -21.33
C MET A 63 51.05 3.39 -20.33
N PRO A 64 52.39 3.46 -20.43
CA PRO A 64 53.18 4.33 -19.60
C PRO A 64 52.74 5.80 -19.74
N GLY A 65 52.35 6.43 -18.61
CA GLY A 65 51.94 7.86 -18.60
C GLY A 65 50.43 8.06 -18.84
N TYR A 66 49.61 7.00 -18.84
CA TYR A 66 48.17 7.15 -18.92
C TYR A 66 47.64 7.85 -17.68
N GLU A 67 46.87 8.90 -17.87
CA GLU A 67 46.13 9.61 -16.84
C GLU A 67 44.66 9.68 -17.20
N LEU A 68 43.82 9.23 -16.27
CA LEU A 68 42.35 9.29 -16.42
C LEU A 68 41.87 10.74 -16.39
N LYS A 69 41.24 11.22 -17.45
CA LYS A 69 40.74 12.61 -17.56
C LYS A 69 39.23 12.68 -17.52
N LYS A 70 38.72 13.75 -16.95
CA LYS A 70 37.27 14.03 -16.98
C LYS A 70 36.78 14.08 -18.44
N GLY A 71 35.75 13.27 -18.73
CA GLY A 71 35.15 13.20 -20.05
C GLY A 71 35.57 11.99 -20.89
N ASP A 72 36.64 11.28 -20.46
CA ASP A 72 37.05 10.02 -21.11
C ASP A 72 35.91 8.97 -21.02
N PHE A 73 35.89 8.08 -21.98
CA PHE A 73 34.97 6.96 -21.99
C PHE A 73 35.73 5.68 -21.75
N ILE A 74 35.33 4.93 -20.73
CA ILE A 74 35.93 3.65 -20.37
C ILE A 74 34.89 2.52 -20.43
N LYS A 75 35.31 1.36 -20.88
CA LYS A 75 34.47 0.17 -20.98
C LYS A 75 34.40 -0.52 -19.63
N ILE A 76 33.20 -0.72 -19.12
CA ILE A 76 32.97 -1.50 -17.91
C ILE A 76 32.64 -2.95 -18.33
N PRO A 77 33.52 -3.93 -18.08
CA PRO A 77 33.25 -5.32 -18.42
C PRO A 77 32.17 -5.93 -17.51
N PHE A 78 31.63 -7.06 -17.93
CA PHE A 78 30.81 -7.88 -17.03
C PHE A 78 31.73 -8.49 -15.96
N PRO A 79 31.30 -8.55 -14.68
CA PRO A 79 32.09 -9.19 -13.64
C PRO A 79 32.31 -10.66 -13.97
N SER A 80 33.57 -11.11 -13.98
CA SER A 80 33.89 -12.50 -14.23
C SER A 80 33.57 -13.35 -12.99
N ASN A 81 32.73 -14.37 -13.15
CA ASN A 81 32.57 -15.45 -12.17
C ASN A 81 33.83 -16.32 -12.22
N ALA A 82 34.81 -16.02 -11.38
CA ALA A 82 36.01 -16.80 -11.27
C ALA A 82 35.75 -18.15 -10.59
N SER A 83 35.70 -19.22 -11.39
CA SER A 83 35.91 -20.60 -10.91
C SER A 83 37.23 -21.11 -11.47
N ASN A 84 38.10 -21.59 -10.58
CA ASN A 84 39.32 -22.39 -10.80
C ASN A 84 40.64 -21.68 -11.11
N ALA A 85 41.51 -21.59 -10.09
CA ALA A 85 42.93 -21.80 -10.24
C ALA A 85 43.54 -22.27 -8.88
N THR A 86 44.28 -23.35 -8.91
CA THR A 86 45.01 -24.07 -7.86
C THR A 86 46.29 -23.31 -7.43
N PRO A 87 46.88 -23.58 -6.26
CA PRO A 87 47.61 -22.57 -5.47
C PRO A 87 49.14 -22.58 -5.66
N ALA A 88 49.78 -21.46 -5.46
CA ALA A 88 51.16 -21.39 -5.02
C ALA A 88 51.52 -20.07 -4.34
N SER A 89 52.10 -20.20 -3.15
CA SER A 89 52.95 -19.29 -2.37
C SER A 89 52.31 -18.20 -1.49
N ALA A 90 52.59 -18.39 -0.22
CA ALA A 90 52.26 -17.57 0.90
C ALA A 90 52.87 -16.16 0.86
N THR A 91 52.05 -15.14 1.08
CA THR A 91 52.47 -13.87 1.71
C THR A 91 51.30 -13.41 2.59
N GLN A 92 51.60 -13.05 3.81
CA GLN A 92 50.64 -12.73 4.88
C GLN A 92 49.63 -11.68 4.43
N GLU A 93 48.39 -12.11 4.32
CA GLU A 93 47.23 -11.27 4.07
C GLU A 93 46.77 -10.66 5.41
N ILE A 94 46.75 -9.34 5.46
CA ILE A 94 46.03 -8.61 6.52
C ILE A 94 44.55 -8.85 6.24
N GLU A 95 43.91 -9.64 7.09
CA GLU A 95 42.47 -9.88 7.05
C GLU A 95 41.71 -8.53 7.14
N MET A 96 41.22 -8.05 5.99
CA MET A 96 40.12 -7.09 6.01
C MET A 96 38.85 -7.84 6.35
N PRO A 97 37.96 -7.28 7.18
CA PRO A 97 36.74 -7.96 7.59
C PRO A 97 35.88 -8.25 6.35
N THR A 98 35.78 -9.51 5.99
CA THR A 98 34.80 -10.02 5.03
C THR A 98 33.43 -9.58 5.47
N LYS A 99 32.68 -8.88 4.56
CA LYS A 99 31.23 -8.73 4.75
C LYS A 99 30.66 -10.09 5.13
N PRO A 100 29.93 -10.21 6.26
CA PRO A 100 29.29 -11.46 6.58
C PRO A 100 28.39 -11.84 5.40
N GLN A 101 28.69 -12.92 4.73
CA GLN A 101 27.71 -13.60 3.88
C GLN A 101 26.57 -13.95 4.80
N VAL A 102 25.47 -13.19 4.70
CA VAL A 102 24.22 -13.55 5.35
C VAL A 102 23.82 -14.87 4.70
N VAL A 103 24.09 -15.97 5.36
CA VAL A 103 23.46 -17.24 5.05
C VAL A 103 21.98 -16.92 5.20
N GLU A 104 21.24 -16.89 4.09
CA GLU A 104 19.79 -16.74 4.09
C GLU A 104 19.19 -17.95 4.80
N THR A 105 19.26 -17.95 6.12
CA THR A 105 18.53 -18.94 6.92
C THR A 105 17.05 -18.68 6.65
N ASP A 106 16.35 -19.75 6.23
CA ASP A 106 14.93 -19.67 5.91
C ASP A 106 14.17 -19.01 7.07
N MET A 107 13.56 -17.85 6.82
CA MET A 107 12.81 -17.09 7.84
C MET A 107 11.64 -17.88 8.44
N ARG A 108 11.26 -19.01 7.85
CA ARG A 108 10.26 -19.94 8.40
C ARG A 108 10.79 -20.77 9.56
N GLN A 109 12.11 -20.85 9.74
CA GLN A 109 12.79 -21.68 10.73
C GLN A 109 13.51 -20.85 11.82
N ARG A 110 13.44 -19.54 11.74
CA ARG A 110 14.07 -18.61 12.69
C ARG A 110 13.12 -17.50 13.09
N GLU A 111 13.55 -16.65 13.99
CA GLU A 111 12.83 -15.42 14.32
C GLU A 111 12.68 -14.48 13.11
N ILE A 112 11.56 -13.81 13.02
CA ILE A 112 11.30 -12.79 11.99
C ILE A 112 11.89 -11.45 12.48
N ARG A 113 12.78 -10.88 11.70
CA ARG A 113 13.44 -9.60 11.99
C ARG A 113 12.60 -8.43 11.49
N VAL A 114 12.02 -7.67 12.41
CA VAL A 114 11.11 -6.56 12.12
C VAL A 114 11.74 -5.23 12.46
N GLY A 115 11.82 -4.33 11.49
CA GLY A 115 12.20 -2.94 11.65
C GLY A 115 10.97 -2.04 11.73
N ILE A 116 10.97 -1.07 12.65
CA ILE A 116 9.93 -0.06 12.77
C ILE A 116 10.56 1.30 12.50
N MET A 117 10.17 1.95 11.41
CA MET A 117 10.67 3.27 11.00
C MET A 117 9.51 4.27 10.96
N LEU A 118 9.16 4.80 12.12
CA LEU A 118 8.01 5.68 12.35
C LEU A 118 8.38 6.82 13.30
N PRO A 119 7.64 7.94 13.34
CA PRO A 119 7.85 8.99 14.34
C PRO A 119 7.41 8.49 15.72
N LEU A 120 8.37 8.00 16.49
CA LEU A 120 8.15 7.39 17.81
C LEU A 120 8.46 8.39 18.93
N HIS A 121 7.63 9.42 19.08
CA HIS A 121 7.79 10.48 20.07
C HIS A 121 6.43 11.00 20.58
N ASN A 122 6.44 11.79 21.64
CA ASN A 122 5.22 12.36 22.26
C ASN A 122 5.04 13.87 21.98
N ILE A 123 5.76 14.44 21.03
CA ILE A 123 5.79 15.90 20.77
C ILE A 123 4.51 16.35 20.08
N ASN A 124 4.07 15.65 19.02
CA ASN A 124 2.90 16.02 18.22
C ASN A 124 1.90 14.86 18.08
N GLY A 125 0.83 15.10 17.33
CA GLY A 125 -0.22 14.11 17.12
C GLY A 125 0.22 12.90 16.34
N ASP A 126 1.15 13.05 15.37
CA ASP A 126 1.67 11.95 14.56
C ASP A 126 2.51 11.01 15.42
N GLY A 127 3.45 11.55 16.19
CA GLY A 127 4.25 10.77 17.11
C GLY A 127 3.40 9.99 18.11
N LYS A 128 2.43 10.67 18.76
CA LYS A 128 1.52 10.02 19.71
C LYS A 128 0.72 8.86 19.08
N ARG A 129 0.22 9.03 17.85
CA ARG A 129 -0.49 7.98 17.12
C ARG A 129 0.42 6.83 16.75
N MET A 130 1.66 7.11 16.32
CA MET A 130 2.61 6.07 15.93
C MET A 130 3.20 5.32 17.13
N VAL A 131 3.36 5.95 18.28
CA VAL A 131 3.67 5.25 19.54
C VAL A 131 2.54 4.27 19.91
N GLU A 132 1.28 4.66 19.76
CA GLU A 132 0.16 3.76 20.00
C GLU A 132 0.11 2.61 19.00
N TYR A 133 0.35 2.89 17.72
CA TYR A 133 0.46 1.88 16.67
C TYR A 133 1.60 0.89 16.96
N TYR A 134 2.77 1.36 17.39
CA TYR A 134 3.90 0.53 17.78
C TYR A 134 3.56 -0.38 18.97
N ARG A 135 2.85 0.11 19.98
CA ARG A 135 2.34 -0.72 21.09
C ARG A 135 1.46 -1.88 20.58
N GLY A 136 0.64 -1.62 19.57
CA GLY A 136 -0.12 -2.66 18.90
C GLY A 136 0.75 -3.73 18.23
N ILE A 137 1.82 -3.31 17.56
CA ILE A 137 2.81 -4.23 16.99
C ILE A 137 3.42 -5.13 18.07
N LEU A 138 3.84 -4.56 19.20
CA LEU A 138 4.40 -5.33 20.31
C LEU A 138 3.40 -6.36 20.88
N MET A 139 2.11 -5.98 20.98
CA MET A 139 1.05 -6.92 21.39
C MET A 139 0.86 -8.07 20.40
N ALA A 140 1.01 -7.79 19.09
CA ALA A 140 0.93 -8.83 18.06
C ALA A 140 2.11 -9.80 18.17
N CYS A 141 3.32 -9.28 18.33
CA CYS A 141 4.54 -10.09 18.53
C CYS A 141 4.44 -11.00 19.77
N ASP A 142 3.92 -10.45 20.88
CA ASP A 142 3.66 -11.24 22.08
C ASP A 142 2.62 -12.36 21.83
N SER A 143 1.56 -12.05 21.06
CA SER A 143 0.55 -13.05 20.70
C SER A 143 1.10 -14.12 19.75
N LEU A 144 2.00 -13.74 18.83
CA LEU A 144 2.66 -14.66 17.90
C LEU A 144 3.67 -15.56 18.62
N ARG A 145 4.42 -15.01 19.59
CA ARG A 145 5.33 -15.78 20.44
C ARG A 145 4.60 -16.89 21.20
N ALA A 146 3.39 -16.61 21.71
CA ALA A 146 2.55 -17.63 22.35
C ALA A 146 2.13 -18.74 21.38
N ASN A 147 2.21 -18.51 20.05
CA ASN A 147 1.96 -19.49 19.00
C ASN A 147 3.25 -20.03 18.36
N GLY A 148 4.40 -19.86 19.00
CA GLY A 148 5.68 -20.40 18.55
C GLY A 148 6.40 -19.56 17.48
N ILE A 149 5.94 -18.34 17.18
CA ILE A 149 6.56 -17.45 16.19
C ILE A 149 7.35 -16.35 16.93
N SER A 150 8.68 -16.45 16.90
CA SER A 150 9.58 -15.48 17.53
C SER A 150 9.88 -14.31 16.61
N THR A 151 10.18 -13.15 17.20
CA THR A 151 10.49 -11.91 16.48
C THR A 151 11.64 -11.15 17.12
N ASP A 152 12.60 -10.66 16.31
CA ASP A 152 13.56 -9.62 16.70
C ASP A 152 13.04 -8.27 16.21
N ILE A 153 12.77 -7.34 17.14
CA ILE A 153 12.21 -6.03 16.82
C ILE A 153 13.24 -4.94 17.09
N ARG A 154 13.47 -4.11 16.06
CA ARG A 154 14.22 -2.87 16.20
C ARG A 154 13.38 -1.68 15.75
N ALA A 155 13.45 -0.61 16.52
CA ALA A 155 12.66 0.59 16.26
C ALA A 155 13.57 1.81 16.13
N TRP A 156 13.37 2.59 15.08
CA TRP A 156 14.02 3.86 14.84
C TRP A 156 12.97 4.97 14.85
N ASN A 157 13.28 6.06 15.55
CA ASN A 157 12.43 7.25 15.52
C ASN A 157 12.71 8.02 14.22
N VAL A 158 11.76 7.98 13.29
CA VAL A 158 11.84 8.63 11.98
C VAL A 158 10.79 9.72 11.92
N ALA A 159 11.13 10.91 12.44
CA ALA A 159 10.28 12.08 12.40
C ALA A 159 10.14 12.65 10.97
N GLU A 160 9.28 13.64 10.80
CA GLU A 160 9.02 14.20 9.47
C GLU A 160 10.28 14.82 8.83
N ASP A 161 11.08 15.51 9.62
CA ASP A 161 12.31 16.19 9.21
C ASP A 161 13.57 15.32 9.23
N THR A 162 13.46 14.06 9.70
CA THR A 162 14.58 13.12 9.73
C THR A 162 15.01 12.75 8.31
N ASP A 163 16.29 12.85 8.02
CA ASP A 163 16.87 12.22 6.84
C ASP A 163 16.91 10.69 7.06
N ILE A 164 16.01 9.98 6.40
CA ILE A 164 15.95 8.52 6.54
C ILE A 164 17.24 7.83 6.07
N ASN A 165 18.04 8.47 5.19
CA ASN A 165 19.30 7.87 4.73
C ASN A 165 20.32 7.70 5.85
N GLU A 166 20.29 8.55 6.89
CA GLU A 166 21.13 8.37 8.08
C GLU A 166 20.74 7.10 8.84
N ILE A 167 19.45 6.85 8.99
CA ILE A 167 18.91 5.63 9.63
C ILE A 167 19.26 4.37 8.81
N LEU A 168 19.22 4.47 7.48
CA LEU A 168 19.53 3.35 6.59
C LEU A 168 21.02 2.97 6.57
N GLN A 169 21.91 3.80 7.16
CA GLN A 169 23.31 3.46 7.39
C GLN A 169 23.52 2.54 8.60
N ASP A 170 22.53 2.42 9.50
CA ASP A 170 22.59 1.46 10.61
C ASP A 170 22.70 0.04 10.03
N PRO A 171 23.75 -0.74 10.36
CA PRO A 171 23.91 -2.10 9.86
C PRO A 171 22.69 -2.99 10.10
N HIS A 172 22.00 -2.76 11.21
CA HIS A 172 20.80 -3.51 11.57
C HIS A 172 19.55 -3.16 10.75
N ALA A 173 19.54 -2.05 10.02
CA ALA A 173 18.46 -1.74 9.09
C ALA A 173 18.47 -2.69 7.89
N GLY A 174 19.67 -3.12 7.45
CA GLY A 174 19.87 -3.98 6.28
C GLY A 174 19.59 -5.47 6.51
N ASP A 175 19.50 -5.91 7.74
CA ASP A 175 19.28 -7.32 8.09
C ASP A 175 17.81 -7.64 8.46
N ARG A 176 16.89 -6.74 8.23
CA ARG A 176 15.45 -6.93 8.50
C ARG A 176 14.77 -7.77 7.42
N ASP A 177 13.73 -8.51 7.81
CA ASP A 177 12.85 -9.24 6.89
C ASP A 177 11.67 -8.37 6.48
N LEU A 178 11.20 -7.55 7.42
CA LEU A 178 10.09 -6.62 7.27
C LEU A 178 10.46 -5.28 7.89
N ILE A 179 10.19 -4.19 7.17
CA ILE A 179 10.19 -2.83 7.74
C ILE A 179 8.77 -2.30 7.69
N ILE A 180 8.26 -1.82 8.84
CA ILE A 180 6.96 -1.13 8.94
C ILE A 180 7.22 0.37 9.03
N GLY A 181 6.80 1.08 8.02
CA GLY A 181 7.04 2.49 7.80
C GLY A 181 7.40 2.78 6.33
N PRO A 182 7.75 4.01 5.99
CA PRO A 182 7.69 5.21 6.83
C PRO A 182 6.26 5.75 6.97
N LEU A 183 6.07 6.78 7.81
CA LEU A 183 4.80 7.50 7.87
C LEU A 183 4.68 8.50 6.71
N TYR A 184 5.75 9.22 6.40
CA TYR A 184 5.73 10.35 5.47
C TYR A 184 6.14 9.95 4.05
N THR A 185 5.37 10.40 3.07
CA THR A 185 5.56 10.08 1.64
C THR A 185 6.96 10.41 1.13
N LYS A 186 7.55 11.52 1.56
CA LYS A 186 8.89 11.95 1.12
C LYS A 186 10.02 10.97 1.45
N GLN A 187 9.80 10.10 2.43
CA GLN A 187 10.78 9.10 2.87
C GLN A 187 10.62 7.74 2.16
N VAL A 188 9.49 7.54 1.45
CA VAL A 188 9.16 6.23 0.84
C VAL A 188 10.16 5.83 -0.23
N LYS A 189 10.60 6.78 -1.06
CA LYS A 189 11.53 6.48 -2.16
C LYS A 189 12.86 5.92 -1.65
N ALA A 190 13.50 6.60 -0.71
CA ALA A 190 14.79 6.17 -0.16
C ALA A 190 14.69 4.81 0.53
N LEU A 191 13.67 4.60 1.37
CA LEU A 191 13.44 3.30 2.02
C LEU A 191 13.11 2.22 0.99
N GLY A 192 12.33 2.54 -0.03
CA GLY A 192 11.95 1.59 -1.08
C GLY A 192 13.17 1.12 -1.91
N ASP A 193 14.05 2.03 -2.30
CA ASP A 193 15.27 1.71 -3.05
C ASP A 193 16.20 0.84 -2.19
N PHE A 194 16.41 1.20 -0.93
CA PHE A 194 17.17 0.40 0.04
C PHE A 194 16.60 -1.01 0.22
N ALA A 195 15.28 -1.12 0.36
CA ALA A 195 14.62 -2.40 0.56
C ALA A 195 14.67 -3.30 -0.69
N ARG A 196 14.63 -2.70 -1.89
CA ARG A 196 14.75 -3.43 -3.16
C ARG A 196 16.11 -4.12 -3.27
N GLU A 197 17.19 -3.41 -2.96
CA GLU A 197 18.55 -3.94 -3.01
C GLU A 197 18.75 -5.13 -2.06
N ARG A 198 18.10 -5.10 -0.90
CA ARG A 198 18.26 -6.10 0.17
C ARG A 198 17.15 -7.11 0.26
N ARG A 199 16.16 -7.05 -0.65
CA ARG A 199 14.98 -7.91 -0.67
C ARG A 199 14.16 -7.85 0.63
N ILE A 200 14.15 -6.70 1.30
CA ILE A 200 13.37 -6.46 2.53
C ILE A 200 11.92 -6.12 2.15
N ARG A 201 10.94 -6.71 2.81
CA ARG A 201 9.54 -6.31 2.65
C ARG A 201 9.28 -5.00 3.40
N VAL A 202 8.58 -4.07 2.77
CA VAL A 202 8.21 -2.79 3.40
C VAL A 202 6.70 -2.65 3.42
N LEU A 203 6.16 -2.48 4.62
CA LEU A 203 4.76 -2.12 4.81
C LEU A 203 4.64 -0.61 4.97
N ILE A 204 3.98 0.06 4.03
CA ILE A 204 3.62 1.48 4.10
C ILE A 204 2.25 1.58 4.77
N PRO A 205 2.18 1.92 6.07
CA PRO A 205 0.97 1.71 6.86
C PRO A 205 -0.11 2.77 6.64
N PHE A 206 0.23 4.01 6.24
CA PHE A 206 -0.73 5.12 6.19
C PHE A 206 -0.64 6.01 4.95
N SER A 207 0.51 6.08 4.26
CA SER A 207 0.62 6.93 3.07
C SER A 207 -0.26 6.41 1.92
N ILE A 208 -1.02 7.32 1.31
CA ILE A 208 -1.86 7.05 0.14
C ILE A 208 -1.20 7.46 -1.18
N ASN A 209 -0.12 8.25 -1.11
CA ASN A 209 0.60 8.81 -2.24
C ASN A 209 2.03 8.27 -2.29
N SER A 210 2.17 7.01 -2.68
CA SER A 210 3.48 6.33 -2.79
C SER A 210 3.61 5.74 -4.19
N PRO A 211 4.00 6.56 -5.19
CA PRO A 211 4.10 6.10 -6.59
C PRO A 211 5.11 4.97 -6.76
N GLU A 212 6.08 4.84 -5.87
CA GLU A 212 7.08 3.78 -5.85
C GLU A 212 6.44 2.38 -5.77
N VAL A 213 5.22 2.27 -5.23
CA VAL A 213 4.51 0.98 -5.16
C VAL A 213 4.22 0.40 -6.55
N PHE A 214 4.11 1.24 -7.59
CA PHE A 214 3.86 0.76 -8.95
C PHE A 214 5.08 0.09 -9.61
N THR A 215 6.28 0.32 -9.08
CA THR A 215 7.53 -0.15 -9.67
C THR A 215 8.42 -0.97 -8.75
N ASN A 216 8.13 -1.00 -7.44
CA ASN A 216 8.95 -1.69 -6.44
C ASN A 216 8.22 -2.89 -5.84
N PRO A 217 8.63 -4.14 -6.17
CA PRO A 217 7.96 -5.36 -5.74
C PRO A 217 8.08 -5.65 -4.23
N GLN A 218 8.91 -4.92 -3.49
CA GLN A 218 9.07 -5.10 -2.05
C GLN A 218 8.04 -4.31 -1.23
N LEU A 219 7.34 -3.34 -1.85
CA LEU A 219 6.43 -2.43 -1.15
C LEU A 219 5.02 -3.01 -1.03
N PHE A 220 4.47 -2.89 0.16
CA PHE A 220 3.07 -3.18 0.48
C PHE A 220 2.40 -1.90 0.99
N GLN A 221 1.44 -1.36 0.25
CA GLN A 221 0.70 -0.15 0.62
C GLN A 221 -0.68 -0.51 1.17
N VAL A 222 -0.99 -0.07 2.39
CA VAL A 222 -2.27 -0.41 3.04
C VAL A 222 -3.41 0.44 2.51
N TYR A 223 -3.24 1.76 2.41
CA TYR A 223 -4.33 2.65 2.02
C TYR A 223 -4.21 3.12 0.58
N GLN A 224 -5.37 3.32 -0.05
CA GLN A 224 -5.52 3.78 -1.42
C GLN A 224 -5.97 5.24 -1.44
N ASN A 225 -5.75 5.92 -2.56
CA ASN A 225 -6.33 7.25 -2.77
C ASN A 225 -7.86 7.19 -2.90
N GLY A 226 -8.51 8.34 -2.65
CA GLY A 226 -9.96 8.44 -2.60
C GLY A 226 -10.68 8.02 -3.90
N ASN A 227 -10.07 8.23 -5.05
CA ASN A 227 -10.68 7.86 -6.34
C ASN A 227 -10.76 6.33 -6.48
N VAL A 228 -9.66 5.62 -6.20
CA VAL A 228 -9.63 4.14 -6.25
C VAL A 228 -10.59 3.53 -5.22
N LEU A 229 -10.71 4.15 -4.04
CA LEU A 229 -11.69 3.72 -3.03
C LEU A 229 -13.12 3.94 -3.52
N ASN A 230 -13.43 5.12 -4.07
CA ASN A 230 -14.76 5.44 -4.58
C ASN A 230 -15.20 4.50 -5.70
N ASP A 231 -14.31 4.21 -6.66
CA ASP A 231 -14.61 3.27 -7.74
C ASP A 231 -14.99 1.89 -7.21
N GLY A 232 -14.25 1.38 -6.24
CA GLY A 232 -14.53 0.10 -5.59
C GLY A 232 -15.84 0.10 -4.78
N TYR A 233 -16.11 1.18 -4.04
CA TYR A 233 -17.36 1.32 -3.30
C TYR A 233 -18.57 1.48 -4.21
N VAL A 234 -18.45 2.24 -5.29
CA VAL A 234 -19.53 2.40 -6.29
C VAL A 234 -19.82 1.10 -7.02
N ALA A 235 -18.79 0.33 -7.39
CA ALA A 235 -18.99 -0.99 -8.00
C ALA A 235 -19.78 -1.91 -7.05
N ARG A 236 -19.39 -1.97 -5.78
CA ARG A 236 -20.08 -2.82 -4.78
C ARG A 236 -21.47 -2.30 -4.40
N TYR A 237 -21.64 -0.95 -4.36
CA TYR A 237 -22.95 -0.32 -4.19
C TYR A 237 -23.90 -0.79 -5.31
N TYR A 238 -23.47 -0.71 -6.57
CA TYR A 238 -24.29 -1.10 -7.71
C TYR A 238 -24.73 -2.56 -7.62
N GLU A 239 -23.83 -3.51 -7.31
CA GLU A 239 -24.16 -4.91 -7.15
C GLU A 239 -25.21 -5.16 -6.04
N ARG A 240 -25.10 -4.44 -4.94
CA ARG A 240 -26.01 -4.59 -3.80
C ARG A 240 -27.38 -3.96 -4.05
N TYR A 241 -27.43 -2.80 -4.71
CA TYR A 241 -28.61 -1.96 -4.83
C TYR A 241 -29.17 -1.85 -6.26
N LYS A 242 -28.78 -2.74 -7.16
CA LYS A 242 -29.22 -2.70 -8.57
C LYS A 242 -30.76 -2.81 -8.77
N ASN A 243 -31.47 -3.29 -7.76
CA ASN A 243 -32.94 -3.41 -7.75
C ASN A 243 -33.62 -2.32 -6.90
N TYR A 244 -32.87 -1.29 -6.49
CA TYR A 244 -33.38 -0.15 -5.75
C TYR A 244 -33.43 1.07 -6.64
N HIS A 245 -34.41 1.95 -6.40
CA HIS A 245 -34.39 3.30 -6.95
C HIS A 245 -33.38 4.15 -6.17
N THR A 246 -32.36 4.69 -6.85
CA THR A 246 -31.35 5.54 -6.20
C THR A 246 -31.86 6.99 -6.13
N VAL A 247 -31.85 7.56 -4.92
CA VAL A 247 -32.17 8.97 -4.67
C VAL A 247 -30.95 9.69 -4.13
N ILE A 248 -30.40 10.62 -4.89
CA ILE A 248 -29.28 11.47 -4.45
C ILE A 248 -29.85 12.76 -3.89
N VAL A 249 -29.51 13.06 -2.62
CA VAL A 249 -30.02 14.23 -1.93
C VAL A 249 -28.92 15.27 -1.77
N ASP A 250 -29.11 16.44 -2.39
CA ASP A 250 -28.28 17.60 -2.14
C ASP A 250 -28.64 18.19 -0.75
N CYS A 251 -27.68 18.14 0.16
CA CYS A 251 -27.83 18.61 1.52
C CYS A 251 -27.49 20.09 1.69
N ASN A 252 -27.18 20.81 0.60
CA ASN A 252 -26.72 22.22 0.61
C ASN A 252 -25.45 22.45 1.46
N ASP A 253 -24.62 21.44 1.57
CA ASP A 253 -23.33 21.50 2.26
C ASP A 253 -22.26 22.02 1.28
N THR A 254 -21.96 23.31 1.35
CA THR A 254 -20.93 23.94 0.50
C THR A 254 -19.51 23.49 0.82
N THR A 255 -19.30 22.82 1.95
CA THR A 255 -18.01 22.28 2.38
C THR A 255 -17.86 20.79 2.08
N SER A 256 -18.86 20.18 1.46
CA SER A 256 -18.86 18.76 1.18
C SER A 256 -17.74 18.33 0.25
N THR A 257 -17.03 17.28 0.63
CA THR A 257 -16.06 16.58 -0.21
C THR A 257 -16.64 15.33 -0.88
N LYS A 258 -17.97 15.10 -0.75
CA LYS A 258 -18.64 13.88 -1.21
C LYS A 258 -19.03 13.91 -2.70
N GLY A 259 -18.82 15.04 -3.38
CA GLY A 259 -19.07 15.20 -4.81
C GLY A 259 -18.33 14.18 -5.69
N GLY A 260 -17.10 13.79 -5.31
CA GLY A 260 -16.35 12.75 -6.02
C GLY A 260 -17.08 11.39 -6.03
N PHE A 261 -17.61 10.96 -4.87
CA PHE A 261 -18.38 9.73 -4.76
C PHE A 261 -19.70 9.81 -5.56
N THR A 262 -20.49 10.87 -5.36
CA THR A 262 -21.79 11.00 -6.01
C THR A 262 -21.68 11.15 -7.52
N SER A 263 -20.65 11.82 -8.05
CA SER A 263 -20.40 11.92 -9.49
C SER A 263 -19.98 10.56 -10.10
N THR A 264 -19.13 9.80 -9.41
CA THR A 264 -18.76 8.44 -9.84
C THR A 264 -19.97 7.51 -9.84
N LEU A 265 -20.82 7.61 -8.80
CA LEU A 265 -22.07 6.84 -8.72
C LEU A 265 -23.02 7.17 -9.88
N ARG A 266 -23.22 8.45 -10.17
CA ARG A 266 -24.07 8.87 -11.30
C ARG A 266 -23.58 8.31 -12.63
N ARG A 267 -22.28 8.46 -12.92
CA ARG A 267 -21.68 7.88 -14.14
C ARG A 267 -21.88 6.36 -14.23
N LYS A 268 -21.77 5.65 -13.11
CA LYS A 268 -22.02 4.20 -13.07
C LYS A 268 -23.48 3.88 -13.37
N LEU A 269 -24.43 4.56 -12.73
CA LEU A 269 -25.87 4.35 -12.95
C LEU A 269 -26.25 4.66 -14.40
N GLU A 270 -25.75 5.77 -14.98
CA GLU A 270 -25.97 6.16 -16.37
C GLU A 270 -25.40 5.12 -17.36
N ALA A 271 -24.18 4.64 -17.11
CA ALA A 271 -23.56 3.59 -17.94
C ALA A 271 -24.34 2.26 -17.91
N GLU A 272 -25.03 1.96 -16.82
CA GLU A 272 -25.85 0.75 -16.66
C GLU A 272 -27.34 0.98 -17.06
N GLY A 273 -27.67 2.15 -17.59
CA GLY A 273 -29.03 2.51 -17.99
C GLY A 273 -30.02 2.60 -16.83
N LYS A 274 -29.54 2.78 -15.58
CA LYS A 274 -30.40 2.88 -14.40
C LYS A 274 -30.90 4.29 -14.18
N LYS A 275 -32.21 4.43 -13.99
CA LYS A 275 -32.82 5.70 -13.60
C LYS A 275 -32.52 6.00 -12.14
N TYR A 276 -32.30 7.24 -11.82
CA TYR A 276 -32.13 7.76 -10.47
C TYR A 276 -32.76 9.14 -10.33
N SER A 277 -33.04 9.58 -9.12
CA SER A 277 -33.58 10.89 -8.83
C SER A 277 -32.56 11.76 -8.10
N ILE A 278 -32.62 13.08 -8.32
CA ILE A 278 -31.88 14.08 -7.55
C ILE A 278 -32.89 15.00 -6.88
N THR A 279 -32.75 15.22 -5.60
CA THR A 279 -33.58 16.16 -4.83
C THR A 279 -32.73 16.98 -3.87
N ASN A 280 -33.34 17.89 -3.14
CA ASN A 280 -32.65 18.82 -2.26
C ASN A 280 -33.36 18.90 -0.89
N LEU A 281 -32.62 19.04 0.19
CA LEU A 281 -33.21 19.17 1.54
C LEU A 281 -34.13 20.39 1.70
N ARG A 282 -33.94 21.45 0.89
CA ARG A 282 -34.79 22.64 0.91
C ARG A 282 -36.04 22.52 0.04
N SER A 283 -36.18 21.45 -0.76
CA SER A 283 -37.38 21.21 -1.55
C SER A 283 -38.61 21.10 -0.66
N GLY A 284 -39.75 21.61 -1.10
CA GLY A 284 -41.03 21.41 -0.41
C GLY A 284 -41.39 19.92 -0.31
N GLU A 285 -42.22 19.53 0.63
CA GLU A 285 -42.53 18.14 0.96
C GLU A 285 -43.00 17.34 -0.24
N THR A 286 -43.92 17.88 -1.03
CA THR A 286 -44.45 17.22 -2.25
C THR A 286 -43.37 16.96 -3.30
N LEU A 287 -42.46 17.92 -3.54
CA LEU A 287 -41.36 17.75 -4.49
C LEU A 287 -40.33 16.75 -3.98
N PHE A 288 -40.05 16.80 -2.69
CA PHE A 288 -39.12 15.84 -2.06
C PHE A 288 -39.66 14.42 -2.18
N GLN A 289 -40.92 14.20 -1.81
CA GLN A 289 -41.59 12.91 -1.88
C GLN A 289 -41.66 12.34 -3.30
N LYS A 290 -41.92 13.16 -4.33
CA LYS A 290 -41.98 12.75 -5.74
C LYS A 290 -40.62 12.20 -6.26
N SER A 291 -39.52 12.43 -5.59
CA SER A 291 -38.21 11.89 -5.95
C SER A 291 -38.03 10.42 -5.54
N PHE A 292 -38.97 9.88 -4.77
CA PHE A 292 -38.93 8.48 -4.29
C PHE A 292 -39.91 7.60 -5.07
N SER A 293 -39.51 6.36 -5.29
CA SER A 293 -40.41 5.33 -5.86
C SER A 293 -41.36 4.83 -4.77
N ALA A 294 -42.64 4.69 -5.16
CA ALA A 294 -43.63 4.06 -4.29
C ALA A 294 -43.72 2.54 -4.48
N THR A 295 -43.13 2.01 -5.56
CA THR A 295 -43.23 0.59 -5.96
C THR A 295 -41.91 -0.18 -5.78
N GLU A 296 -40.77 0.51 -5.83
CA GLU A 296 -39.44 -0.07 -5.63
C GLU A 296 -38.86 0.42 -4.31
N PRO A 297 -38.02 -0.37 -3.62
CA PRO A 297 -37.29 0.13 -2.46
C PRO A 297 -36.31 1.22 -2.89
N ASN A 298 -36.17 2.25 -2.08
CA ASN A 298 -35.28 3.37 -2.34
C ASN A 298 -33.98 3.24 -1.55
N ILE A 299 -32.86 3.54 -2.21
CA ILE A 299 -31.56 3.74 -1.55
C ILE A 299 -31.15 5.21 -1.66
N VAL A 300 -31.06 5.90 -0.54
CA VAL A 300 -30.77 7.34 -0.47
C VAL A 300 -29.30 7.56 -0.19
N VAL A 301 -28.70 8.42 -1.00
CA VAL A 301 -27.29 8.87 -0.84
C VAL A 301 -27.32 10.38 -0.59
N LEU A 302 -26.86 10.78 0.60
CA LEU A 302 -26.70 12.19 0.94
C LEU A 302 -25.34 12.67 0.44
N ASN A 303 -25.23 13.92 -0.03
CA ASN A 303 -23.94 14.47 -0.46
C ASN A 303 -23.18 15.16 0.70
N THR A 304 -23.40 14.76 1.93
CA THR A 304 -22.74 15.29 3.14
C THR A 304 -22.29 14.21 4.10
N SER A 305 -21.22 14.52 4.85
CA SER A 305 -20.78 13.71 5.99
C SER A 305 -20.96 14.44 7.33
N ARG A 306 -21.48 15.68 7.32
CA ARG A 306 -21.60 16.52 8.52
C ARG A 306 -22.83 16.17 9.35
N LEU A 307 -22.67 16.30 10.69
CA LEU A 307 -23.75 16.00 11.64
C LEU A 307 -24.97 16.90 11.47
N GLN A 308 -24.73 18.18 11.19
CA GLN A 308 -25.81 19.16 11.10
C GLN A 308 -26.76 18.84 9.94
N GLU A 309 -26.21 18.62 8.76
CA GLU A 309 -26.98 18.28 7.57
C GLU A 309 -27.59 16.88 7.68
N LEU A 310 -26.89 15.95 8.33
CA LEU A 310 -27.43 14.62 8.63
C LEU A 310 -28.67 14.71 9.54
N ASN A 311 -28.66 15.57 10.58
CA ASN A 311 -29.81 15.81 11.45
C ASN A 311 -31.02 16.28 10.63
N VAL A 312 -30.83 17.25 9.74
CA VAL A 312 -31.90 17.79 8.88
C VAL A 312 -32.44 16.72 7.94
N ALA A 313 -31.53 15.95 7.31
CA ALA A 313 -31.91 14.86 6.41
C ALA A 313 -32.74 13.78 7.14
N MET A 314 -32.29 13.37 8.33
CA MET A 314 -33.02 12.37 9.15
C MET A 314 -34.42 12.89 9.55
N ALA A 315 -34.55 14.15 9.98
CA ALA A 315 -35.84 14.74 10.32
C ALA A 315 -36.79 14.74 9.10
N LYS A 316 -36.30 15.15 7.93
CA LYS A 316 -37.08 15.19 6.70
C LYS A 316 -37.50 13.80 6.21
N LEU A 317 -36.61 12.83 6.24
CA LEU A 317 -36.90 11.44 5.91
C LEU A 317 -37.91 10.83 6.89
N ASN A 318 -37.78 11.11 8.19
CA ASN A 318 -38.73 10.65 9.21
C ASN A 318 -40.13 11.21 8.96
N GLY A 319 -40.26 12.54 8.68
CA GLY A 319 -41.55 13.15 8.34
C GLY A 319 -42.17 12.51 7.09
N MET A 320 -41.39 12.37 6.02
CA MET A 320 -41.86 11.76 4.76
C MET A 320 -42.30 10.31 4.95
N THR A 321 -41.51 9.47 5.61
CA THR A 321 -41.83 8.04 5.80
C THR A 321 -42.99 7.81 6.78
N MET A 322 -43.26 8.74 7.69
CA MET A 322 -44.47 8.73 8.51
C MET A 322 -45.71 9.10 7.72
N ALA A 323 -45.64 10.09 6.85
CA ALA A 323 -46.76 10.48 5.99
C ALA A 323 -47.02 9.49 4.85
N HIS A 324 -45.98 8.77 4.41
CA HIS A 324 -46.02 7.84 3.27
C HIS A 324 -45.38 6.49 3.65
N PRO A 325 -46.02 5.67 4.47
CA PRO A 325 -45.45 4.38 4.98
C PRO A 325 -45.12 3.37 3.88
N GLN A 326 -45.73 3.49 2.71
CA GLN A 326 -45.44 2.63 1.55
C GLN A 326 -44.08 2.89 0.91
N ILE A 327 -43.51 4.04 1.16
CA ILE A 327 -42.17 4.40 0.62
C ILE A 327 -41.09 3.76 1.50
N GLN A 328 -40.48 2.69 1.00
CA GLN A 328 -39.39 2.03 1.68
C GLN A 328 -38.07 2.78 1.42
N VAL A 329 -37.33 3.10 2.49
CA VAL A 329 -36.08 3.84 2.43
C VAL A 329 -34.98 3.08 3.14
N SER A 330 -33.84 2.94 2.48
CA SER A 330 -32.53 2.60 3.06
C SER A 330 -31.55 3.73 2.81
N LEU A 331 -30.48 3.86 3.61
CA LEU A 331 -29.48 4.90 3.47
C LEU A 331 -28.10 4.32 3.18
N PHE A 332 -27.39 4.95 2.25
CA PHE A 332 -25.98 4.72 2.03
C PHE A 332 -25.21 5.99 2.43
N GLY A 333 -24.38 5.88 3.46
CA GLY A 333 -23.70 7.01 4.05
C GLY A 333 -22.19 7.00 3.82
N TYR A 334 -21.45 7.56 4.79
CA TYR A 334 -20.01 7.72 4.74
C TYR A 334 -19.35 7.30 6.06
N PRO A 335 -18.03 6.98 6.07
CA PRO A 335 -17.34 6.51 7.28
C PRO A 335 -17.47 7.48 8.46
N GLU A 336 -17.54 8.78 8.21
CA GLU A 336 -17.68 9.81 9.25
C GLU A 336 -18.96 9.67 10.07
N TRP A 337 -20.03 9.07 9.49
CA TRP A 337 -21.29 8.87 10.23
C TRP A 337 -21.14 7.92 11.41
N MET A 338 -20.12 7.06 11.40
CA MET A 338 -19.83 6.21 12.55
C MET A 338 -19.54 7.01 13.83
N MET A 339 -19.05 8.25 13.71
CA MET A 339 -18.87 9.16 14.87
C MET A 339 -20.20 9.62 15.48
N TYR A 340 -21.29 9.51 14.73
CA TYR A 340 -22.61 9.98 15.14
C TYR A 340 -23.53 8.86 15.60
N THR A 341 -23.03 7.64 15.68
CA THR A 341 -23.80 6.44 16.04
C THR A 341 -24.55 6.62 17.36
N SER A 342 -23.93 7.22 18.38
CA SER A 342 -24.60 7.45 19.67
C SER A 342 -25.84 8.36 19.59
N ARG A 343 -25.93 9.20 18.54
CA ARG A 343 -27.07 10.13 18.35
C ARG A 343 -28.11 9.62 17.36
N HIS A 344 -27.70 8.77 16.43
CA HIS A 344 -28.52 8.34 15.30
C HIS A 344 -28.71 6.83 15.21
N LEU A 345 -28.36 6.07 16.27
CA LEU A 345 -28.39 4.61 16.22
C LEU A 345 -29.77 4.08 15.78
N ASP A 346 -30.84 4.59 16.35
CA ASP A 346 -32.22 4.17 16.01
C ASP A 346 -32.55 4.50 14.55
N ASN A 347 -32.14 5.66 14.05
CA ASN A 347 -32.29 6.02 12.64
C ASN A 347 -31.45 5.12 11.73
N PHE A 348 -30.24 4.75 12.17
CA PHE A 348 -29.38 3.87 11.39
C PHE A 348 -30.00 2.48 11.25
N TYR A 349 -30.56 1.93 12.30
CA TYR A 349 -31.33 0.68 12.24
C TYR A 349 -32.61 0.82 11.41
N LYS A 350 -33.38 1.87 11.65
CA LYS A 350 -34.65 2.14 10.94
C LYS A 350 -34.43 2.18 9.42
N TYR A 351 -33.39 2.85 8.96
CA TYR A 351 -33.09 3.07 7.55
C TYR A 351 -32.07 2.08 6.98
N ASP A 352 -31.82 0.97 7.66
CA ASP A 352 -30.93 -0.09 7.13
C ASP A 352 -29.60 0.48 6.61
N VAL A 353 -28.96 1.35 7.40
CA VAL A 353 -27.83 2.19 6.97
C VAL A 353 -26.61 1.34 6.62
N CYS A 354 -26.04 1.58 5.44
CA CYS A 354 -24.81 0.97 4.99
C CYS A 354 -23.72 2.03 4.82
N LEU A 355 -22.57 1.85 5.48
CA LEU A 355 -21.45 2.79 5.47
C LEU A 355 -20.22 2.11 4.85
N PRO A 356 -19.64 2.64 3.76
CA PRO A 356 -18.37 2.16 3.23
C PRO A 356 -17.23 2.50 4.19
N SER A 357 -16.29 1.58 4.40
CA SER A 357 -15.11 1.83 5.24
C SER A 357 -13.94 0.93 4.86
N THR A 358 -12.73 1.37 5.23
CA THR A 358 -11.51 0.58 5.18
C THR A 358 -11.16 -0.06 6.52
N TYR A 359 -11.91 0.24 7.56
CA TYR A 359 -11.74 -0.32 8.90
C TYR A 359 -13.06 -0.25 9.70
N TYR A 360 -13.24 -1.22 10.57
CA TYR A 360 -14.31 -1.20 11.56
C TYR A 360 -13.99 -2.13 12.71
N MET A 361 -14.20 -1.66 13.92
CA MET A 361 -14.09 -2.47 15.13
C MET A 361 -15.40 -2.39 15.92
N ASN A 362 -16.11 -3.50 16.02
CA ASN A 362 -17.35 -3.53 16.79
C ASN A 362 -17.09 -3.25 18.29
N PRO A 363 -17.58 -2.10 18.83
CA PRO A 363 -17.23 -1.66 20.18
C PRO A 363 -17.80 -2.56 21.28
N VAL A 364 -18.87 -3.31 20.99
CA VAL A 364 -19.60 -4.14 21.97
C VAL A 364 -19.20 -5.62 21.92
N SER A 365 -18.33 -6.03 21.00
CA SER A 365 -17.91 -7.42 20.90
C SER A 365 -16.98 -7.85 22.05
N ALA A 366 -17.13 -9.07 22.52
CA ALA A 366 -16.24 -9.66 23.53
C ALA A 366 -14.78 -9.70 23.06
N ARG A 367 -14.54 -9.81 21.74
CA ARG A 367 -13.22 -9.79 21.14
C ARG A 367 -12.58 -8.41 21.31
N THR A 368 -13.34 -7.33 21.08
CA THR A 368 -12.88 -5.94 21.32
C THR A 368 -12.59 -5.68 22.80
N ALA A 369 -13.43 -6.20 23.71
CA ALA A 369 -13.17 -6.05 25.13
C ALA A 369 -11.84 -6.72 25.54
N ARG A 370 -11.56 -7.93 25.03
CA ARG A 370 -10.31 -8.66 25.31
C ARG A 370 -9.06 -7.93 24.82
N ILE A 371 -9.04 -7.37 23.60
CA ILE A 371 -7.86 -6.66 23.11
C ILE A 371 -7.62 -5.35 23.87
N LYS A 372 -8.68 -4.64 24.26
CA LYS A 372 -8.57 -3.45 25.12
C LYS A 372 -8.00 -3.81 26.51
N GLN A 373 -8.46 -4.90 27.11
CA GLN A 373 -7.97 -5.38 28.38
C GLN A 373 -6.49 -5.78 28.31
N LYS A 374 -6.09 -6.52 27.25
CA LYS A 374 -4.69 -6.88 27.00
C LYS A 374 -3.80 -5.63 26.87
N TYR A 375 -4.28 -4.61 26.15
CA TYR A 375 -3.55 -3.34 26.02
C TYR A 375 -3.35 -2.66 27.39
N ARG A 376 -4.42 -2.57 28.20
CA ARG A 376 -4.35 -1.98 29.54
C ARG A 376 -3.37 -2.71 30.45
N TRP A 377 -3.33 -4.04 30.40
CA TRP A 377 -2.37 -4.84 31.18
C TRP A 377 -0.93 -4.61 30.74
N ASN A 378 -0.67 -4.54 29.45
CA ASN A 378 0.70 -4.38 28.95
C ASN A 378 1.24 -2.96 29.13
N PHE A 379 0.40 -1.93 29.07
CA PHE A 379 0.85 -0.53 29.03
C PHE A 379 0.33 0.34 30.17
N HIS A 380 -0.43 -0.22 31.11
CA HIS A 380 -1.02 0.47 32.28
C HIS A 380 -1.82 1.74 31.94
N GLN A 381 -2.42 1.79 30.75
CA GLN A 381 -3.24 2.90 30.27
C GLN A 381 -4.28 2.40 29.26
N ASP A 382 -5.30 3.21 29.01
CA ASP A 382 -6.28 2.93 27.95
C ASP A 382 -5.77 3.30 26.57
N MET A 383 -6.29 2.62 25.53
CA MET A 383 -6.06 3.02 24.14
C MET A 383 -6.59 4.44 23.90
N GLN A 384 -5.87 5.21 23.11
CA GLN A 384 -6.31 6.54 22.69
C GLN A 384 -7.69 6.47 22.01
N ASN A 385 -8.55 7.46 22.32
CA ASN A 385 -9.93 7.45 21.84
C ASN A 385 -10.06 8.06 20.43
N TYR A 386 -9.30 7.55 19.46
CA TYR A 386 -9.52 7.85 18.06
C TYR A 386 -10.59 6.92 17.46
N HIS A 387 -11.24 7.36 16.41
CA HIS A 387 -12.20 6.54 15.68
C HIS A 387 -11.52 5.30 15.11
N GLN A 388 -10.40 5.46 14.40
CA GLN A 388 -9.47 4.38 14.10
C GLN A 388 -8.55 4.17 15.31
N ARG A 389 -8.56 2.97 15.89
CA ARG A 389 -7.69 2.62 17.02
C ARG A 389 -6.32 2.23 16.51
N TYR A 390 -5.33 3.12 16.66
CA TYR A 390 -3.98 2.90 16.12
C TYR A 390 -3.30 1.67 16.71
N ALA A 391 -3.47 1.36 17.99
CA ALA A 391 -2.97 0.13 18.59
C ALA A 391 -3.56 -1.12 17.91
N VAL A 392 -4.86 -1.10 17.60
CA VAL A 392 -5.51 -2.24 16.95
C VAL A 392 -5.07 -2.37 15.50
N THR A 393 -4.91 -1.24 14.79
CA THR A 393 -4.32 -1.24 13.43
C THR A 393 -2.90 -1.82 13.44
N GLY A 394 -2.06 -1.41 14.40
CA GLY A 394 -0.70 -1.94 14.53
C GLY A 394 -0.68 -3.44 14.83
N PHE A 395 -1.61 -3.90 15.67
CA PHE A 395 -1.78 -5.32 15.93
C PHE A 395 -2.16 -6.09 14.67
N ASP A 396 -3.21 -5.64 13.94
CA ASP A 396 -3.68 -6.31 12.73
C ASP A 396 -2.58 -6.39 11.67
N HIS A 397 -1.87 -5.29 11.42
CA HIS A 397 -0.79 -5.23 10.44
C HIS A 397 0.36 -6.17 10.81
N ALA A 398 0.88 -6.05 12.03
CA ALA A 398 2.02 -6.87 12.46
C ALA A 398 1.67 -8.35 12.50
N TYR A 399 0.52 -8.71 13.07
CA TYR A 399 0.10 -10.11 13.14
C TYR A 399 -0.02 -10.74 11.75
N PHE A 400 -0.65 -10.03 10.80
CA PHE A 400 -0.84 -10.51 9.43
C PHE A 400 0.50 -10.69 8.72
N PHE A 401 1.38 -9.68 8.74
CA PHE A 401 2.65 -9.72 8.02
C PHE A 401 3.64 -10.70 8.63
N ILE A 402 3.81 -10.69 9.94
CA ILE A 402 4.78 -11.57 10.62
C ILE A 402 4.37 -13.03 10.48
N LYS A 403 3.09 -13.35 10.70
CA LYS A 403 2.57 -14.70 10.49
C LYS A 403 2.71 -15.13 9.03
N GLY A 404 2.38 -14.23 8.09
CA GLY A 404 2.50 -14.50 6.66
C GLY A 404 3.95 -14.78 6.24
N LEU A 405 4.91 -13.99 6.70
CA LEU A 405 6.34 -14.21 6.43
C LEU A 405 6.85 -15.51 7.06
N HIS A 406 6.42 -15.83 8.27
CA HIS A 406 6.75 -17.11 8.91
C HIS A 406 6.21 -18.31 8.12
N MET A 407 5.02 -18.22 7.52
CA MET A 407 4.41 -19.31 6.78
C MET A 407 4.96 -19.46 5.36
N TYR A 408 5.24 -18.34 4.67
CA TYR A 408 5.52 -18.32 3.23
C TYR A 408 6.86 -17.72 2.85
N GLY A 409 7.61 -17.14 3.79
CA GLY A 409 8.90 -16.50 3.52
C GLY A 409 8.79 -15.41 2.45
N GLN A 410 9.73 -15.40 1.52
CA GLN A 410 9.75 -14.45 0.39
C GLN A 410 8.57 -14.62 -0.59
N ASN A 411 7.84 -15.74 -0.53
CA ASN A 411 6.65 -15.97 -1.36
C ASN A 411 5.37 -15.35 -0.77
N PHE A 412 5.47 -14.68 0.39
CA PHE A 412 4.34 -13.99 0.98
C PHE A 412 3.89 -12.81 0.12
N THR A 413 2.63 -12.83 -0.31
CA THR A 413 1.99 -11.76 -1.10
C THR A 413 0.85 -11.07 -0.37
N GLY A 414 0.39 -11.62 0.76
CA GLY A 414 -0.77 -11.10 1.48
C GLY A 414 -2.11 -11.28 0.75
N ALA A 415 -2.18 -12.21 -0.21
CA ALA A 415 -3.43 -12.53 -0.92
C ALA A 415 -4.52 -13.05 0.03
N SER A 416 -5.78 -12.96 -0.43
CA SER A 416 -6.94 -13.38 0.35
C SER A 416 -6.81 -14.83 0.84
N GLY A 417 -7.15 -15.05 2.12
CA GLY A 417 -7.10 -16.38 2.75
C GLY A 417 -5.72 -16.92 3.07
N MET A 418 -4.65 -16.29 2.58
CA MET A 418 -3.28 -16.79 2.70
C MET A 418 -2.81 -16.96 4.16
N VAL A 419 -3.15 -16.04 5.05
CA VAL A 419 -2.67 -16.05 6.44
C VAL A 419 -3.63 -16.76 7.40
N GLY A 420 -4.90 -16.93 7.02
CA GLY A 420 -5.92 -17.48 7.92
C GLY A 420 -6.10 -16.64 9.18
N TYR A 421 -6.07 -15.32 9.04
CA TYR A 421 -6.22 -14.35 10.12
C TYR A 421 -7.47 -13.50 9.92
N THR A 422 -8.27 -13.36 10.98
CA THR A 422 -9.40 -12.43 10.99
C THR A 422 -8.99 -11.15 11.74
N PRO A 423 -8.87 -10.01 11.07
CA PRO A 423 -8.49 -8.76 11.71
C PRO A 423 -9.49 -8.31 12.78
N PHE A 424 -9.03 -7.51 13.72
CA PHE A 424 -9.91 -6.84 14.71
C PHE A 424 -10.60 -5.63 14.10
N GLN A 425 -9.89 -4.90 13.24
CA GLN A 425 -10.34 -3.62 12.72
C GLN A 425 -10.07 -3.44 11.23
N THR A 426 -8.86 -3.78 10.74
CA THR A 426 -8.40 -3.44 9.39
C THR A 426 -8.33 -4.70 8.53
N PRO A 427 -9.26 -4.91 7.60
CA PRO A 427 -9.18 -6.04 6.67
C PRO A 427 -7.99 -5.89 5.74
N LEU A 428 -7.30 -6.99 5.47
CA LEU A 428 -6.09 -7.04 4.67
C LEU A 428 -6.19 -8.09 3.57
N HIS A 429 -6.07 -7.63 2.34
CA HIS A 429 -6.04 -8.45 1.13
C HIS A 429 -5.24 -7.68 0.08
N PHE A 430 -4.06 -8.17 -0.23
CA PHE A 430 -3.13 -7.48 -1.13
C PHE A 430 -3.16 -8.06 -2.54
N GLU A 431 -3.17 -7.17 -3.52
CA GLU A 431 -3.05 -7.49 -4.93
C GLU A 431 -1.85 -6.77 -5.53
N ARG A 432 -1.19 -7.44 -6.48
CA ARG A 432 -0.03 -6.87 -7.18
C ARG A 432 -0.46 -5.78 -8.18
N LEU A 433 0.27 -4.69 -8.18
CA LEU A 433 0.09 -3.59 -9.12
C LEU A 433 1.04 -3.78 -10.32
N SER A 434 0.51 -4.24 -11.44
CA SER A 434 1.31 -4.51 -12.67
C SER A 434 2.57 -5.33 -12.33
N GLY A 435 3.76 -4.85 -12.63
CA GLY A 435 5.03 -5.46 -12.25
C GLY A 435 5.62 -4.96 -10.92
N GLY A 436 4.92 -4.09 -10.20
CA GLY A 436 5.39 -3.43 -8.99
C GLY A 436 5.08 -4.15 -7.69
N GLY A 437 4.82 -3.36 -6.65
CA GLY A 437 4.47 -3.80 -5.32
C GLY A 437 3.02 -4.26 -5.18
N LEU A 438 2.56 -4.31 -3.96
CA LEU A 438 1.24 -4.81 -3.59
C LEU A 438 0.44 -3.73 -2.87
N GLN A 439 -0.85 -3.65 -3.18
CA GLN A 439 -1.76 -2.70 -2.56
C GLN A 439 -2.94 -3.45 -1.93
N ASN A 440 -3.28 -3.07 -0.70
CA ASN A 440 -4.45 -3.63 -0.03
C ASN A 440 -5.73 -3.25 -0.78
N ARG A 441 -6.50 -4.24 -1.18
CA ARG A 441 -7.78 -4.09 -1.88
C ARG A 441 -8.98 -4.34 -0.98
N ALA A 442 -8.75 -4.84 0.23
CA ALA A 442 -9.82 -5.12 1.16
C ALA A 442 -10.61 -3.87 1.54
N ARG A 443 -11.91 -3.98 1.47
CA ARG A 443 -12.89 -2.96 1.83
C ARG A 443 -14.03 -3.63 2.57
N LEU A 444 -14.82 -2.85 3.27
CA LEU A 444 -16.01 -3.36 3.93
C LEU A 444 -17.15 -2.34 3.89
N PHE A 445 -18.35 -2.86 4.05
CA PHE A 445 -19.50 -2.08 4.49
C PHE A 445 -19.80 -2.39 5.96
N VAL A 446 -20.04 -1.34 6.74
CA VAL A 446 -20.64 -1.43 8.06
C VAL A 446 -22.15 -1.27 7.88
N HIS A 447 -22.91 -2.32 8.18
CA HIS A 447 -24.34 -2.39 7.92
C HIS A 447 -25.13 -2.45 9.21
N TYR A 448 -25.97 -1.45 9.43
CA TYR A 448 -26.89 -1.35 10.55
C TYR A 448 -28.24 -1.93 10.12
N THR A 449 -28.49 -3.18 10.47
CA THR A 449 -29.68 -3.92 10.01
C THR A 449 -30.96 -3.50 10.77
N LYS A 450 -32.11 -3.65 10.13
CA LYS A 450 -33.42 -3.41 10.77
C LYS A 450 -33.67 -4.29 12.01
N ASP A 451 -32.95 -5.43 12.10
CA ASP A 451 -32.98 -6.32 13.29
C ASP A 451 -32.08 -5.82 14.43
N GLN A 452 -31.65 -4.56 14.38
CA GLN A 452 -30.80 -3.92 15.38
C GLN A 452 -29.43 -4.61 15.56
N ARG A 453 -28.84 -5.18 14.49
CA ARG A 453 -27.51 -5.73 14.48
C ARG A 453 -26.57 -4.84 13.66
N ILE A 454 -25.29 -4.89 14.01
CA ILE A 454 -24.23 -4.24 13.23
C ILE A 454 -23.37 -5.34 12.62
N GLU A 455 -23.35 -5.41 11.31
CA GLU A 455 -22.65 -6.42 10.54
C GLU A 455 -21.55 -5.78 9.69
N THR A 456 -20.51 -6.55 9.36
CA THR A 456 -19.48 -6.17 8.40
C THR A 456 -19.57 -7.03 7.16
N ILE A 457 -19.59 -6.41 6.00
CA ILE A 457 -19.63 -7.08 4.69
C ILE A 457 -18.29 -6.77 4.01
N ASN A 458 -17.36 -7.72 4.05
CA ASN A 458 -16.05 -7.60 3.43
C ASN A 458 -16.10 -7.88 1.93
N PHE A 459 -15.28 -7.18 1.12
CA PHE A 459 -15.16 -7.36 -0.34
C PHE A 459 -13.85 -6.81 -0.89
#